data_ebba23f5f898d6c77750225beb99a734
#
_entry.id   ebba23f5f898d6c77750225beb99a734
#
_cell.length_a   1.000
_cell.length_b   1.000
_cell.length_c   1.000
_cell.angle_alpha   90.00
_cell.angle_beta   90.00
_cell.angle_gamma   90.00
#
_symmetry.space_group_name_H-M   'P 1'
#
loop_
_entity.id
_entity.type
_entity.pdbx_description
1 polymer ?
#
loop_
_entity_poly.entity_id
_entity_poly.type
_entity_poly.pdbx_seq_one_letter_code
_entity_poly.pdbx_strand_id
1 'polypeptide(L)'
;AKKADTVLLSATVDPKTRKVVENYARYQGVKIEEIPAEDGVTVFGKMEERLAEGGVAGVIVQQPNYYGIIEDFTGVADTVHAAKALFVINSVAADLAVLRTPGEWQADIAVGDAQSLGLPMAFGGPYLGYMCCTEKLMRKMPGRIVGQTLDNRGQRVFALTLQAREQHIRRQKATSNICSNQGLMALYATVYLSLMGKEEL
;
A
#
# COMPACT_ATOMS: atom_id res chain seq x y z
N ALA A 1 -0.46 5.00 -27.50
CA ALA A 1 -1.33 4.54 -26.41
C ALA A 1 -1.66 5.75 -25.52
N LYS A 2 -2.93 5.96 -25.17
CA LYS A 2 -3.31 6.96 -24.16
C LYS A 2 -2.59 6.61 -22.86
N LYS A 3 -1.95 7.60 -22.25
CA LYS A 3 -1.36 7.45 -20.93
C LYS A 3 -2.49 7.11 -19.96
N ALA A 4 -2.36 6.01 -19.21
CA ALA A 4 -3.32 5.66 -18.17
C ALA A 4 -3.24 6.73 -17.06
N ASP A 5 -4.34 7.41 -16.80
CA ASP A 5 -4.44 8.52 -15.85
C ASP A 5 -5.58 8.36 -14.85
N THR A 6 -6.27 7.23 -14.90
CA THR A 6 -7.42 6.94 -14.07
C THR A 6 -7.09 5.83 -13.05
N VAL A 7 -7.50 6.00 -11.82
CA VAL A 7 -7.44 4.98 -10.77
C VAL A 7 -8.87 4.68 -10.32
N LEU A 8 -9.21 3.39 -10.29
CA LEU A 8 -10.48 2.92 -9.75
C LEU A 8 -10.34 2.71 -8.23
N LEU A 9 -11.27 3.24 -7.48
CA LEU A 9 -11.26 3.19 -6.02
C LEU A 9 -12.58 2.62 -5.52
N SER A 10 -12.54 1.48 -4.81
CA SER A 10 -13.76 0.89 -4.29
C SER A 10 -14.47 1.79 -3.28
N ALA A 11 -15.78 1.85 -3.38
CA ALA A 11 -16.64 2.53 -2.41
C ALA A 11 -16.57 1.91 -1.00
N THR A 12 -16.05 0.68 -0.89
CA THR A 12 -15.86 -0.02 0.39
C THR A 12 -14.56 0.32 1.11
N VAL A 13 -13.68 1.14 0.49
CA VAL A 13 -12.49 1.68 1.15
C VAL A 13 -12.87 2.73 2.18
N ASP A 14 -12.16 2.76 3.31
CA ASP A 14 -12.37 3.77 4.38
C ASP A 14 -12.53 5.17 3.80
N PRO A 15 -13.59 5.91 4.18
CA PRO A 15 -13.87 7.25 3.65
C PRO A 15 -12.75 8.27 3.86
N LYS A 16 -11.95 8.14 4.94
CA LYS A 16 -10.81 9.03 5.18
C LYS A 16 -9.68 8.71 4.22
N THR A 17 -9.40 7.43 4.02
CA THR A 17 -8.43 6.95 3.03
C THR A 17 -8.82 7.41 1.63
N ARG A 18 -10.09 7.29 1.25
CA ARG A 18 -10.60 7.77 -0.04
C ARG A 18 -10.32 9.26 -0.24
N LYS A 19 -10.66 10.10 0.77
CA LYS A 19 -10.38 11.55 0.73
C LYS A 19 -8.90 11.87 0.57
N VAL A 20 -8.02 11.11 1.21
CA VAL A 20 -6.56 11.28 1.08
C VAL A 20 -6.13 10.94 -0.34
N VAL A 21 -6.58 9.80 -0.88
CA VAL A 21 -6.28 9.37 -2.26
C VAL A 21 -6.75 10.42 -3.27
N GLU A 22 -7.99 10.88 -3.17
CA GLU A 22 -8.58 11.92 -4.02
C GLU A 22 -7.78 13.23 -3.97
N ASN A 23 -7.39 13.64 -2.76
CA ASN A 23 -6.60 14.86 -2.58
C ASN A 23 -5.25 14.79 -3.29
N TYR A 24 -4.51 13.69 -3.10
CA TYR A 24 -3.21 13.50 -3.77
C TYR A 24 -3.37 13.36 -5.29
N ALA A 25 -4.35 12.59 -5.74
CA ALA A 25 -4.63 12.37 -7.16
C ALA A 25 -4.91 13.69 -7.90
N ARG A 26 -5.70 14.57 -7.28
CA ARG A 26 -6.05 15.90 -7.83
C ARG A 26 -4.81 16.71 -8.20
N TYR A 27 -3.78 16.73 -7.36
CA TYR A 27 -2.56 17.51 -7.61
C TYR A 27 -1.58 16.82 -8.56
N GLN A 28 -1.79 15.54 -8.82
CA GLN A 28 -0.99 14.77 -9.79
C GLN A 28 -1.67 14.66 -11.16
N GLY A 29 -2.86 15.22 -11.33
CA GLY A 29 -3.63 15.10 -12.56
C GLY A 29 -4.15 13.67 -12.82
N VAL A 30 -4.29 12.88 -11.76
CA VAL A 30 -4.87 11.54 -11.81
C VAL A 30 -6.37 11.63 -11.51
N LYS A 31 -7.16 10.94 -12.30
CA LYS A 31 -8.62 10.84 -12.09
C LYS A 31 -8.92 9.70 -11.14
N ILE A 32 -9.81 9.93 -10.21
CA ILE A 32 -10.37 8.88 -9.38
C ILE A 32 -11.80 8.59 -9.85
N GLU A 33 -12.07 7.33 -10.13
CA GLU A 33 -13.42 6.84 -10.45
C GLU A 33 -13.80 5.78 -9.41
N GLU A 34 -15.02 5.85 -8.92
CA GLU A 34 -15.50 4.95 -7.89
C GLU A 34 -16.02 3.64 -8.50
N ILE A 35 -15.61 2.51 -7.91
CA ILE A 35 -16.27 1.23 -8.11
C ILE A 35 -17.41 1.16 -7.08
N PRO A 36 -18.67 1.03 -7.50
CA PRO A 36 -19.80 1.02 -6.57
C PRO A 36 -19.76 -0.19 -5.64
N ALA A 37 -20.50 -0.09 -4.53
CA ALA A 37 -20.73 -1.18 -3.61
C ALA A 37 -22.21 -1.48 -3.53
N GLU A 38 -22.55 -2.76 -3.39
CA GLU A 38 -23.89 -3.25 -3.09
C GLU A 38 -23.82 -4.14 -1.85
N ASP A 39 -24.73 -3.98 -0.93
CA ASP A 39 -24.77 -4.71 0.35
C ASP A 39 -23.43 -4.69 1.12
N GLY A 40 -22.67 -3.58 0.98
CA GLY A 40 -21.38 -3.40 1.63
C GLY A 40 -20.20 -4.13 0.96
N VAL A 41 -20.39 -4.67 -0.24
CA VAL A 41 -19.38 -5.40 -1.01
C VAL A 41 -19.11 -4.70 -2.33
N THR A 42 -17.87 -4.70 -2.77
CA THR A 42 -17.43 -4.11 -4.06
C THR A 42 -18.09 -4.83 -5.24
N VAL A 43 -18.70 -4.10 -6.16
CA VAL A 43 -19.29 -4.66 -7.39
C VAL A 43 -18.20 -4.85 -8.44
N PHE A 44 -17.48 -5.98 -8.38
CA PHE A 44 -16.34 -6.25 -9.29
C PHE A 44 -16.74 -6.29 -10.77
N GLY A 45 -17.98 -6.69 -11.12
CA GLY A 45 -18.45 -6.61 -12.50
C GLY A 45 -18.37 -5.19 -13.09
N LYS A 46 -18.62 -4.15 -12.29
CA LYS A 46 -18.48 -2.77 -12.73
C LYS A 46 -17.02 -2.35 -12.91
N MET A 47 -16.13 -2.90 -12.09
CA MET A 47 -14.69 -2.73 -12.29
C MET A 47 -14.24 -3.34 -13.62
N GLU A 48 -14.69 -4.57 -13.94
CA GLU A 48 -14.36 -5.28 -15.17
C GLU A 48 -14.84 -4.51 -16.41
N GLU A 49 -16.11 -4.07 -16.41
CA GLU A 49 -16.67 -3.22 -17.47
C GLU A 49 -15.80 -1.98 -17.71
N ARG A 50 -15.41 -1.29 -16.63
CA ARG A 50 -14.62 -0.07 -16.71
C ARG A 50 -13.17 -0.32 -17.16
N LEU A 51 -12.55 -1.43 -16.72
CA LEU A 51 -11.22 -1.84 -17.18
C LEU A 51 -11.17 -2.11 -18.68
N ALA A 52 -12.23 -2.70 -19.25
CA ALA A 52 -12.34 -2.99 -20.67
C ALA A 52 -12.30 -1.71 -21.54
N GLU A 53 -12.74 -0.57 -21.04
CA GLU A 53 -12.67 0.72 -21.72
C GLU A 53 -11.22 1.28 -21.82
N GLY A 54 -10.31 0.77 -20.99
CA GLY A 54 -8.91 1.17 -20.95
C GLY A 54 -8.65 2.49 -20.23
N GLY A 55 -7.38 2.89 -20.19
CA GLY A 55 -6.93 4.15 -19.56
C GLY A 55 -6.82 4.08 -18.03
N VAL A 56 -7.05 2.91 -17.42
CA VAL A 56 -6.93 2.69 -15.98
C VAL A 56 -5.48 2.35 -15.62
N ALA A 57 -4.92 3.06 -14.64
CA ALA A 57 -3.57 2.87 -14.12
C ALA A 57 -3.52 1.88 -12.94
N GLY A 58 -4.60 1.81 -12.16
CA GLY A 58 -4.66 0.94 -11.00
C GLY A 58 -6.06 0.83 -10.41
N VAL A 59 -6.22 -0.18 -9.59
CA VAL A 59 -7.44 -0.49 -8.81
C VAL A 59 -7.06 -0.58 -7.35
N ILE A 60 -7.81 0.10 -6.48
CA ILE A 60 -7.59 0.12 -5.02
C ILE A 60 -8.81 -0.48 -4.32
N VAL A 61 -8.57 -1.49 -3.51
CA VAL A 61 -9.56 -2.12 -2.62
C VAL A 61 -9.05 -2.16 -1.19
N GLN A 62 -9.89 -2.57 -0.25
CA GLN A 62 -9.51 -2.68 1.16
C GLN A 62 -9.96 -4.03 1.73
N GLN A 63 -9.11 -4.62 2.59
CA GLN A 63 -9.37 -5.90 3.26
C GLN A 63 -8.89 -5.87 4.73
N PRO A 64 -9.76 -6.11 5.75
CA PRO A 64 -11.22 -6.06 5.62
C PRO A 64 -11.69 -4.70 5.09
N ASN A 65 -12.84 -4.66 4.45
CA ASN A 65 -13.36 -3.40 3.94
C ASN A 65 -13.90 -2.50 5.08
N TYR A 66 -14.34 -1.29 4.75
CA TYR A 66 -14.82 -0.32 5.74
C TYR A 66 -15.99 -0.84 6.60
N TYR A 67 -16.79 -1.75 6.07
CA TYR A 67 -17.93 -2.36 6.79
C TYR A 67 -17.54 -3.60 7.59
N GLY A 68 -16.25 -3.97 7.62
CA GLY A 68 -15.73 -5.16 8.30
C GLY A 68 -15.95 -6.46 7.53
N ILE A 69 -16.32 -6.38 6.26
CA ILE A 69 -16.53 -7.54 5.41
C ILE A 69 -15.21 -7.98 4.81
N ILE A 70 -14.96 -9.29 4.82
CA ILE A 70 -13.84 -9.92 4.13
C ILE A 70 -14.33 -10.29 2.71
N GLU A 71 -13.85 -9.51 1.73
CA GLU A 71 -14.23 -9.72 0.33
C GLU A 71 -13.35 -10.80 -0.33
N ASP A 72 -13.90 -11.53 -1.31
CA ASP A 72 -13.14 -12.50 -2.11
C ASP A 72 -12.56 -11.80 -3.34
N PHE A 73 -11.24 -11.72 -3.42
CA PHE A 73 -10.53 -11.13 -4.56
C PHE A 73 -10.03 -12.18 -5.57
N THR A 74 -10.60 -13.38 -5.57
CA THR A 74 -10.25 -14.43 -6.54
C THR A 74 -10.45 -13.93 -7.97
N GLY A 75 -9.41 -14.00 -8.80
CA GLY A 75 -9.44 -13.55 -10.21
C GLY A 75 -9.34 -12.04 -10.44
N VAL A 76 -9.47 -11.21 -9.39
CA VAL A 76 -9.39 -9.74 -9.51
C VAL A 76 -8.03 -9.30 -10.04
N ALA A 77 -6.94 -9.86 -9.49
CA ALA A 77 -5.59 -9.53 -9.94
C ALA A 77 -5.38 -9.85 -11.43
N ASP A 78 -5.85 -11.01 -11.89
CA ASP A 78 -5.72 -11.43 -13.28
C ASP A 78 -6.44 -10.45 -14.22
N THR A 79 -7.66 -10.04 -13.88
CA THR A 79 -8.44 -9.06 -14.64
C THR A 79 -7.74 -7.71 -14.69
N VAL A 80 -7.25 -7.22 -13.54
CA VAL A 80 -6.54 -5.93 -13.44
C VAL A 80 -5.24 -5.96 -14.25
N HIS A 81 -4.45 -7.04 -14.12
CA HIS A 81 -3.19 -7.19 -14.84
C HIS A 81 -3.39 -7.35 -16.36
N ALA A 82 -4.46 -8.02 -16.80
CA ALA A 82 -4.81 -8.12 -18.21
C ALA A 82 -5.06 -6.73 -18.83
N ALA A 83 -5.63 -5.81 -18.06
CA ALA A 83 -5.81 -4.40 -18.44
C ALA A 83 -4.51 -3.55 -18.32
N LYS A 84 -3.37 -4.15 -17.91
CA LYS A 84 -2.10 -3.48 -17.62
C LYS A 84 -2.19 -2.43 -16.52
N ALA A 85 -3.11 -2.58 -15.61
CA ALA A 85 -3.29 -1.78 -14.41
C ALA A 85 -2.60 -2.43 -13.20
N LEU A 86 -2.36 -1.66 -12.14
CA LEU A 86 -1.81 -2.16 -10.88
C LEU A 86 -2.94 -2.50 -9.90
N PHE A 87 -2.80 -3.61 -9.19
CA PHE A 87 -3.70 -4.00 -8.12
C PHE A 87 -3.12 -3.58 -6.76
N VAL A 88 -3.89 -2.80 -6.00
CA VAL A 88 -3.47 -2.23 -4.71
C VAL A 88 -4.46 -2.66 -3.64
N ILE A 89 -3.95 -3.23 -2.55
CA ILE A 89 -4.77 -3.59 -1.39
C ILE A 89 -4.36 -2.73 -0.19
N ASN A 90 -5.34 -2.07 0.42
CA ASN A 90 -5.22 -1.40 1.72
C ASN A 90 -5.64 -2.36 2.82
N SER A 91 -4.85 -2.50 3.90
CA SER A 91 -5.16 -3.40 5.01
C SER A 91 -4.52 -2.95 6.32
N VAL A 92 -5.04 -3.44 7.44
CA VAL A 92 -4.41 -3.30 8.75
C VAL A 92 -3.37 -4.41 8.91
N ALA A 93 -2.18 -4.06 9.38
CA ALA A 93 -1.06 -5.02 9.40
C ALA A 93 -1.34 -6.26 10.26
N ALA A 94 -1.97 -6.12 11.43
CA ALA A 94 -2.27 -7.25 12.31
C ALA A 94 -3.29 -8.23 11.72
N ASP A 95 -4.22 -7.76 10.88
CA ASP A 95 -5.24 -8.61 10.26
C ASP A 95 -4.62 -9.64 9.31
N LEU A 96 -3.43 -9.34 8.79
CA LEU A 96 -2.70 -10.23 7.89
C LEU A 96 -2.13 -11.49 8.56
N ALA A 97 -2.19 -11.56 9.90
CA ALA A 97 -1.85 -12.78 10.64
C ALA A 97 -2.91 -13.89 10.45
N VAL A 98 -4.15 -13.52 10.13
CA VAL A 98 -5.27 -14.46 10.00
C VAL A 98 -5.96 -14.40 8.63
N LEU A 99 -5.79 -13.31 7.89
CA LEU A 99 -6.39 -13.13 6.58
C LEU A 99 -5.39 -13.45 5.47
N ARG A 100 -5.93 -13.82 4.33
CA ARG A 100 -5.13 -13.98 3.11
C ARG A 100 -4.41 -12.67 2.79
N THR A 101 -3.10 -12.75 2.65
CA THR A 101 -2.25 -11.57 2.48
C THR A 101 -2.40 -10.93 1.09
N PRO A 102 -2.09 -9.63 0.94
CA PRO A 102 -2.08 -8.97 -0.37
C PRO A 102 -1.18 -9.67 -1.39
N GLY A 103 -0.06 -10.28 -0.96
CA GLY A 103 0.82 -11.06 -1.83
C GLY A 103 0.16 -12.33 -2.37
N GLU A 104 -0.60 -13.04 -1.55
CA GLU A 104 -1.37 -14.22 -1.97
C GLU A 104 -2.54 -13.85 -2.90
N TRP A 105 -3.07 -12.63 -2.78
CA TRP A 105 -4.02 -12.05 -3.73
C TRP A 105 -3.35 -11.48 -4.99
N GLN A 106 -2.04 -11.63 -5.13
CA GLN A 106 -1.24 -11.14 -6.24
C GLN A 106 -1.28 -9.61 -6.42
N ALA A 107 -1.47 -8.87 -5.32
CA ALA A 107 -1.40 -7.42 -5.36
C ALA A 107 0.00 -6.93 -5.73
N ASP A 108 0.07 -5.87 -6.54
CA ASP A 108 1.34 -5.22 -6.89
C ASP A 108 1.86 -4.33 -5.76
N ILE A 109 0.94 -3.73 -5.01
CA ILE A 109 1.23 -2.83 -3.90
C ILE A 109 0.28 -3.16 -2.74
N ALA A 110 0.83 -3.28 -1.55
CA ALA A 110 0.09 -3.32 -0.30
C ALA A 110 0.44 -2.08 0.52
N VAL A 111 -0.60 -1.44 1.05
CA VAL A 111 -0.46 -0.28 1.94
C VAL A 111 -1.38 -0.43 3.13
N GLY A 112 -1.10 0.27 4.19
CA GLY A 112 -2.03 0.28 5.30
C GLY A 112 -1.46 0.85 6.58
N ASP A 113 -2.18 0.58 7.65
CA ASP A 113 -1.85 1.03 8.99
C ASP A 113 -1.25 -0.10 9.82
N ALA A 114 -0.19 0.20 10.55
CA ALA A 114 0.53 -0.72 11.43
C ALA A 114 0.46 -0.29 12.91
N GLN A 115 -0.47 0.57 13.29
CA GLN A 115 -0.66 1.00 14.68
C GLN A 115 -0.94 -0.19 15.60
N SER A 116 -1.67 -1.18 15.11
CA SER A 116 -1.98 -2.42 15.84
C SER A 116 -0.76 -3.24 16.25
N LEU A 117 0.42 -2.95 15.71
CA LEU A 117 1.68 -3.57 16.08
C LEU A 117 2.30 -2.90 17.33
N GLY A 118 1.54 -2.88 18.42
CA GLY A 118 1.97 -2.44 19.74
C GLY A 118 1.95 -0.93 20.00
N LEU A 119 1.48 -0.10 19.06
CA LEU A 119 1.42 1.34 19.28
C LEU A 119 0.12 1.74 20.00
N PRO A 120 0.19 2.61 21.04
CA PRO A 120 -1.01 3.11 21.72
C PRO A 120 -1.80 4.06 20.80
N MET A 121 -3.08 4.22 21.06
CA MET A 121 -3.94 5.14 20.29
C MET A 121 -3.55 6.62 20.42
N ALA A 122 -2.92 7.01 21.53
CA ALA A 122 -2.28 8.31 21.77
C ALA A 122 -3.09 9.53 21.28
N PHE A 123 -4.41 9.53 21.52
CA PHE A 123 -5.35 10.59 21.14
C PHE A 123 -5.34 10.97 19.65
N GLY A 124 -5.05 10.02 18.76
CA GLY A 124 -5.10 10.24 17.33
C GLY A 124 -3.73 10.31 16.65
N GLY A 125 -2.72 9.83 17.27
CA GLY A 125 -1.40 9.71 16.65
C GLY A 125 -0.23 9.92 17.60
N PRO A 126 1.03 9.74 17.14
CA PRO A 126 1.36 9.38 15.75
C PRO A 126 1.06 7.92 15.40
N TYR A 127 0.82 7.66 14.11
CA TYR A 127 0.61 6.33 13.57
C TYR A 127 1.86 5.79 12.89
N LEU A 128 1.77 4.53 12.46
CA LEU A 128 2.75 3.90 11.60
C LEU A 128 2.06 3.36 10.36
N GLY A 129 2.40 3.88 9.19
CA GLY A 129 1.98 3.30 7.92
C GLY A 129 2.99 2.26 7.45
N TYR A 130 2.53 1.30 6.67
CA TYR A 130 3.40 0.39 5.93
C TYR A 130 3.12 0.44 4.43
N MET A 131 4.12 0.11 3.65
CA MET A 131 4.03 -0.04 2.21
C MET A 131 4.92 -1.20 1.76
N CYS A 132 4.37 -2.11 0.97
CA CYS A 132 5.08 -3.16 0.29
C CYS A 132 4.76 -3.09 -1.21
N CYS A 133 5.68 -3.57 -2.04
CA CYS A 133 5.42 -3.68 -3.47
C CYS A 133 6.18 -4.86 -4.06
N THR A 134 5.77 -5.29 -5.25
CA THR A 134 6.52 -6.27 -6.03
C THR A 134 7.90 -5.72 -6.40
N GLU A 135 8.87 -6.61 -6.63
CA GLU A 135 10.24 -6.24 -7.00
C GLU A 135 10.30 -5.31 -8.21
N LYS A 136 9.42 -5.49 -9.18
CA LYS A 136 9.32 -4.64 -10.38
C LYS A 136 9.08 -3.16 -10.06
N LEU A 137 8.42 -2.86 -8.94
CA LEU A 137 8.09 -1.51 -8.50
C LEU A 137 9.07 -0.94 -7.47
N MET A 138 9.97 -1.74 -6.92
CA MET A 138 10.90 -1.35 -5.85
C MET A 138 11.65 -0.03 -6.14
N ARG A 139 12.09 0.17 -7.39
CA ARG A 139 12.79 1.41 -7.77
C ARG A 139 11.91 2.66 -7.85
N LYS A 140 10.58 2.49 -7.83
CA LYS A 140 9.59 3.57 -7.82
C LYS A 140 9.06 3.87 -6.43
N MET A 141 9.33 3.00 -5.48
CA MET A 141 8.89 3.14 -4.10
C MET A 141 9.49 4.40 -3.47
N PRO A 142 8.73 5.21 -2.71
CA PRO A 142 9.27 6.32 -1.94
C PRO A 142 10.15 5.83 -0.80
N GLY A 143 10.95 6.73 -0.21
CA GLY A 143 11.77 6.43 0.95
C GLY A 143 13.10 5.74 0.61
N ARG A 144 13.76 5.28 1.66
CA ARG A 144 15.05 4.61 1.64
C ARG A 144 14.87 3.12 1.83
N ILE A 145 15.69 2.32 1.16
CA ILE A 145 15.70 0.87 1.35
C ILE A 145 17.07 0.47 1.91
N VAL A 146 17.04 -0.29 2.99
CA VAL A 146 18.22 -0.89 3.60
C VAL A 146 18.45 -2.26 2.97
N GLY A 147 19.62 -2.45 2.39
CA GLY A 147 20.05 -3.73 1.83
C GLY A 147 20.96 -4.48 2.79
N GLN A 148 20.90 -5.81 2.75
CA GLN A 148 21.82 -6.67 3.47
C GLN A 148 23.00 -7.02 2.54
N THR A 149 24.23 -6.96 3.08
CA THR A 149 25.45 -7.33 2.38
C THR A 149 26.47 -7.94 3.35
N LEU A 150 27.64 -8.25 2.85
CA LEU A 150 28.78 -8.69 3.67
C LEU A 150 29.84 -7.59 3.71
N ASP A 151 30.49 -7.42 4.85
CA ASP A 151 31.68 -6.58 4.96
C ASP A 151 32.96 -7.28 4.45
N ASN A 152 34.08 -6.60 4.54
CA ASN A 152 35.38 -7.14 4.11
C ASN A 152 35.90 -8.31 4.98
N ARG A 153 35.22 -8.61 6.09
CA ARG A 153 35.49 -9.76 6.97
C ARG A 153 34.49 -10.89 6.77
N GLY A 154 33.56 -10.77 5.80
CA GLY A 154 32.50 -11.74 5.55
C GLY A 154 31.36 -11.69 6.57
N GLN A 155 31.27 -10.66 7.40
CA GLN A 155 30.20 -10.50 8.38
C GLN A 155 28.99 -9.82 7.74
N ARG A 156 27.79 -10.26 8.14
CA ARG A 156 26.53 -9.66 7.70
C ARG A 156 26.42 -8.23 8.22
N VAL A 157 26.24 -7.30 7.29
CA VAL A 157 26.02 -5.88 7.58
C VAL A 157 24.84 -5.33 6.78
N PHE A 158 24.34 -4.18 7.17
CA PHE A 158 23.26 -3.49 6.49
C PHE A 158 23.76 -2.17 5.96
N ALA A 159 23.40 -1.86 4.71
CA ALA A 159 23.78 -0.64 4.04
C ALA A 159 22.54 0.09 3.51
N LEU A 160 22.56 1.40 3.59
CA LEU A 160 21.50 2.23 3.04
C LEU A 160 21.62 2.24 1.51
N THR A 161 20.54 1.80 0.85
CA THR A 161 20.46 1.71 -0.61
C THR A 161 19.27 2.50 -1.15
N LEU A 162 19.23 2.69 -2.48
CA LEU A 162 18.13 3.34 -3.20
C LEU A 162 17.64 4.67 -2.61
N GLN A 163 18.53 5.41 -1.96
CA GLN A 163 18.20 6.69 -1.31
C GLN A 163 18.15 7.89 -2.27
N ALA A 164 18.53 7.71 -3.54
CA ALA A 164 18.59 8.82 -4.52
C ALA A 164 17.21 9.45 -4.83
N ARG A 165 16.12 8.87 -4.35
CA ARG A 165 14.74 9.36 -4.51
C ARG A 165 14.33 10.34 -3.40
N GLU A 166 15.14 10.47 -2.37
CA GLU A 166 14.87 11.28 -1.19
C GLU A 166 14.92 12.79 -1.48
N GLN A 167 14.19 13.56 -0.69
CA GLN A 167 14.05 15.00 -0.81
C GLN A 167 15.41 15.74 -0.75
N HIS A 168 16.31 15.32 0.11
CA HIS A 168 17.62 15.95 0.27
C HIS A 168 18.53 15.79 -0.95
N ILE A 169 18.22 14.82 -1.85
CA ILE A 169 18.96 14.63 -3.09
C ILE A 169 18.17 15.20 -4.28
N ARG A 170 16.89 14.82 -4.43
CA ARG A 170 16.08 15.17 -5.60
C ARG A 170 15.27 16.45 -5.44
N ARG A 171 15.19 16.99 -4.24
CA ARG A 171 14.44 18.22 -3.91
C ARG A 171 12.98 18.10 -4.37
N GLN A 172 12.46 19.04 -5.16
CA GLN A 172 11.09 19.03 -5.67
C GLN A 172 10.78 17.86 -6.61
N LYS A 173 11.79 17.15 -7.09
CA LYS A 173 11.63 15.95 -7.95
C LYS A 173 11.64 14.64 -7.17
N ALA A 174 11.66 14.71 -5.83
CA ALA A 174 11.60 13.51 -5.01
C ALA A 174 10.25 12.79 -5.18
N THR A 175 10.26 11.49 -5.01
CA THR A 175 9.03 10.67 -5.06
C THR A 175 8.09 11.02 -3.90
N SER A 176 8.66 11.36 -2.73
CA SER A 176 7.92 11.87 -1.58
C SER A 176 8.67 13.04 -0.96
N ASN A 177 7.94 14.09 -0.58
CA ASN A 177 8.46 15.26 0.13
C ASN A 177 8.00 15.28 1.61
N ILE A 178 7.47 14.19 2.10
CA ILE A 178 7.06 14.02 3.49
C ILE A 178 8.29 13.63 4.30
N CYS A 179 8.60 14.43 5.33
CA CYS A 179 9.63 14.07 6.31
C CYS A 179 9.08 12.98 7.22
N SER A 180 9.82 11.89 7.38
CA SER A 180 9.44 10.78 8.25
C SER A 180 9.80 11.11 9.70
N ASN A 181 8.81 11.45 10.51
CA ASN A 181 8.93 11.47 11.96
C ASN A 181 8.55 10.13 12.61
N GLN A 182 8.08 9.16 11.82
CA GLN A 182 7.64 7.84 12.27
C GLN A 182 8.79 6.86 12.53
N GLY A 183 10.04 7.29 12.46
CA GLY A 183 11.18 6.44 12.80
C GLY A 183 11.10 5.86 14.22
N LEU A 184 10.62 6.65 15.20
CA LEU A 184 10.37 6.16 16.56
C LEU A 184 9.25 5.13 16.59
N MET A 185 8.18 5.33 15.83
CA MET A 185 7.06 4.38 15.75
C MET A 185 7.47 3.07 15.06
N ALA A 186 8.31 3.17 14.04
CA ALA A 186 8.89 1.98 13.39
C ALA A 186 9.78 1.19 14.36
N LEU A 187 10.56 1.87 15.20
CA LEU A 187 11.34 1.23 16.26
C LEU A 187 10.41 0.56 17.29
N TYR A 188 9.35 1.23 17.69
CA TYR A 188 8.36 0.70 18.62
C TYR A 188 7.75 -0.61 18.11
N ALA A 189 7.25 -0.61 16.88
CA ALA A 189 6.71 -1.80 16.23
C ALA A 189 7.78 -2.91 16.07
N THR A 190 9.03 -2.54 15.76
CA THR A 190 10.14 -3.50 15.67
C THR A 190 10.39 -4.20 17.00
N VAL A 191 10.39 -3.47 18.10
CA VAL A 191 10.54 -4.05 19.46
C VAL A 191 9.35 -4.95 19.77
N TYR A 192 8.13 -4.48 19.52
CA TYR A 192 6.91 -5.26 19.73
C TYR A 192 6.96 -6.60 18.97
N LEU A 193 7.20 -6.56 17.66
CA LEU A 193 7.30 -7.75 16.83
C LEU A 193 8.42 -8.70 17.27
N SER A 194 9.55 -8.15 17.78
CA SER A 194 10.66 -8.95 18.27
C SER A 194 10.34 -9.67 19.56
N LEU A 195 9.50 -9.06 20.41
CA LEU A 195 9.06 -9.64 21.69
C LEU A 195 7.97 -10.70 21.47
N MET A 196 7.01 -10.43 20.60
CA MET A 196 5.94 -11.37 20.26
C MET A 196 6.47 -12.60 19.52
N GLY A 197 7.47 -12.43 18.65
CA GLY A 197 7.95 -13.51 17.81
C GLY A 197 6.92 -13.88 16.72
N LYS A 198 7.22 -14.90 15.96
CA LYS A 198 6.40 -15.31 14.80
C LYS A 198 5.17 -16.15 15.17
N GLU A 199 5.10 -16.70 16.39
CA GLU A 199 4.06 -17.64 16.80
C GLU A 199 2.95 -16.99 17.63
N GLU A 200 3.17 -15.74 18.09
CA GLU A 200 2.21 -14.99 18.90
C GLU A 200 1.60 -13.79 18.16
N LEU A 201 1.89 -13.67 16.90
CA LEU A 201 1.30 -12.73 15.97
C LEU A 201 0.17 -13.44 15.17
#